data_b6e9ef94640096064767165618bf1eff
#
_entry.id   b6e9ef94640096064767165618bf1eff
#
_cell.length_a   1.000
_cell.length_b   1.000
_cell.length_c   1.000
_cell.angle_alpha   90.00
_cell.angle_beta   90.00
_cell.angle_gamma   90.00
#
_symmetry.space_group_name_H-M   'P 1'
#
loop_
_entity.id
_entity.type
_entity.pdbx_description
1 polymer ?
#
loop_
_entity_poly.entity_id
_entity_poly.type
_entity_poly.pdbx_seq_one_letter_code
_entity_poly.pdbx_strand_id
1 'polypeptide(L)'
;GAQLAALICTDDRYLQKEGVSFEVLKGCVPVDGDTYDIPKIIMTAEYRQTLYGGKMHTFGHRQKFGNSPKKHLDFSAVTHVAQGKGIPPFLLLYFPGNPDTHAQALRLEEVLREARIPVRSYGKRDSNHSALNNDLGKPEDPATEELFKFLDPLVGK
;
A
#
# COMPACT_ATOMS: atom_id res chain seq x y z
N GLY A 1 -2.05 7.70 4.77
CA GLY A 1 -3.01 7.64 3.64
C GLY A 1 -2.92 6.35 2.83
N ALA A 2 -1.71 5.92 2.47
CA ALA A 2 -1.52 4.77 1.56
C ALA A 2 -2.14 3.45 2.06
N GLN A 3 -2.03 3.15 3.35
CA GLN A 3 -2.64 1.97 3.96
C GLN A 3 -4.18 2.01 3.82
N LEU A 4 -4.80 3.14 4.09
CA LEU A 4 -6.26 3.29 3.96
C LEU A 4 -6.71 3.18 2.50
N ALA A 5 -5.98 3.79 1.57
CA ALA A 5 -6.27 3.68 0.15
C ALA A 5 -6.23 2.22 -0.32
N ALA A 6 -5.16 1.49 0.03
CA ALA A 6 -5.04 0.07 -0.30
C ALA A 6 -6.14 -0.77 0.37
N LEU A 7 -6.47 -0.50 1.64
CA LEU A 7 -7.52 -1.22 2.37
C LEU A 7 -8.90 -1.02 1.71
N ILE A 8 -9.28 0.21 1.39
CA ILE A 8 -10.57 0.50 0.73
C ILE A 8 -10.64 -0.17 -0.65
N CYS A 9 -9.51 -0.27 -1.36
CA CYS A 9 -9.46 -0.91 -2.68
C CYS A 9 -9.38 -2.45 -2.62
N THR A 10 -9.19 -3.06 -1.46
CA THR A 10 -9.14 -4.53 -1.30
C THR A 10 -10.28 -5.09 -0.46
N ASP A 11 -10.83 -4.28 0.44
CA ASP A 11 -11.94 -4.66 1.34
C ASP A 11 -13.23 -3.94 0.94
N ASP A 12 -14.10 -4.63 0.25
CA ASP A 12 -15.38 -4.11 -0.27
C ASP A 12 -16.40 -3.75 0.82
N ARG A 13 -16.25 -4.24 2.05
CA ARG A 13 -17.17 -3.98 3.17
C ARG A 13 -17.36 -2.48 3.45
N TYR A 14 -16.31 -1.68 3.27
CA TYR A 14 -16.37 -0.23 3.52
C TYR A 14 -17.30 0.49 2.53
N LEU A 15 -17.16 0.20 1.23
CA LEU A 15 -18.00 0.79 0.20
C LEU A 15 -19.43 0.23 0.23
N GLN A 16 -19.59 -1.07 0.44
CA GLN A 16 -20.90 -1.71 0.56
C GLN A 16 -21.73 -1.12 1.69
N LYS A 17 -21.10 -0.80 2.83
CA LYS A 17 -21.76 -0.15 3.96
C LYS A 17 -22.39 1.20 3.58
N GLU A 18 -21.77 1.91 2.65
CA GLU A 18 -22.22 3.21 2.15
C GLU A 18 -23.09 3.07 0.86
N GLY A 19 -23.48 1.86 0.49
CA GLY A 19 -24.28 1.58 -0.71
C GLY A 19 -23.54 1.80 -2.02
N VAL A 20 -22.20 1.81 -2.00
CA VAL A 20 -21.35 2.06 -3.17
C VAL A 20 -20.80 0.73 -3.70
N SER A 21 -20.99 0.48 -5.00
CA SER A 21 -20.42 -0.69 -5.66
C SER A 21 -18.88 -0.61 -5.71
N PHE A 22 -18.24 -1.76 -5.49
CA PHE A 22 -16.78 -1.87 -5.59
C PHE A 22 -16.25 -1.58 -7.01
N GLU A 23 -17.06 -1.82 -8.03
CA GLU A 23 -16.75 -1.57 -9.46
C GLU A 23 -16.58 -0.09 -9.82
N VAL A 24 -16.98 0.85 -8.94
CA VAL A 24 -16.73 2.27 -9.17
C VAL A 24 -15.24 2.61 -9.10
N LEU A 25 -14.45 1.79 -8.39
CA LEU A 25 -13.02 1.95 -8.28
C LEU A 25 -12.34 1.53 -9.59
N LYS A 26 -11.73 2.49 -10.28
CA LYS A 26 -11.05 2.24 -11.56
C LYS A 26 -9.58 1.89 -11.40
N GLY A 27 -8.96 2.30 -10.30
CA GLY A 27 -7.56 2.03 -9.98
C GLY A 27 -7.24 2.40 -8.55
N CYS A 28 -6.12 1.93 -8.04
CA CYS A 28 -5.61 2.25 -6.72
C CYS A 28 -4.12 2.62 -6.80
N VAL A 29 -3.78 3.79 -6.26
CA VAL A 29 -2.38 4.27 -6.26
C VAL A 29 -1.96 4.62 -4.82
N PRO A 30 -1.61 3.63 -4.00
CA PRO A 30 -1.06 3.89 -2.68
C PRO A 30 0.40 4.37 -2.79
N VAL A 31 0.72 5.47 -2.09
CA VAL A 31 2.03 6.13 -2.15
C VAL A 31 2.78 5.91 -0.85
N ASP A 32 3.89 5.19 -0.93
CA ASP A 32 4.89 4.96 0.11
C ASP A 32 4.33 4.47 1.46
N GLY A 33 3.45 3.46 1.40
CA GLY A 33 2.88 2.83 2.59
C GLY A 33 3.79 1.77 3.21
N ASP A 34 3.83 1.72 4.54
CA ASP A 34 4.62 0.78 5.33
C ASP A 34 3.77 -0.28 6.07
N THR A 35 2.45 -0.32 5.84
CA THR A 35 1.51 -1.08 6.67
C THR A 35 0.42 -1.79 5.85
N TYR A 36 0.77 -2.38 4.69
CA TYR A 36 -0.17 -3.19 3.92
C TYR A 36 -0.37 -4.59 4.52
N ASP A 37 0.66 -5.11 5.21
CA ASP A 37 0.65 -6.34 6.02
C ASP A 37 1.08 -5.97 7.45
N ILE A 38 0.10 -5.63 8.30
CA ILE A 38 0.35 -5.11 9.65
C ILE A 38 1.02 -6.15 10.57
N PRO A 39 0.60 -7.42 10.61
CA PRO A 39 1.32 -8.43 11.38
C PRO A 39 2.79 -8.52 11.01
N LYS A 40 3.09 -8.48 9.71
CA LYS A 40 4.46 -8.61 9.21
C LYS A 40 5.34 -7.43 9.60
N ILE A 41 4.85 -6.20 9.46
CA ILE A 41 5.64 -5.02 9.85
C ILE A 41 5.84 -4.92 11.35
N ILE A 42 4.84 -5.27 12.17
CA ILE A 42 4.98 -5.33 13.63
C ILE A 42 6.06 -6.35 14.00
N MET A 43 5.97 -7.57 13.47
CA MET A 43 6.98 -8.61 13.72
C MET A 43 8.39 -8.16 13.32
N THR A 44 8.53 -7.53 12.15
CA THR A 44 9.82 -7.03 11.66
C THR A 44 10.38 -5.94 12.57
N ALA A 45 9.56 -4.99 13.00
CA ALA A 45 9.96 -3.90 13.88
C ALA A 45 10.37 -4.41 15.27
N GLU A 46 9.62 -5.36 15.82
CA GLU A 46 9.93 -5.98 17.12
C GLU A 46 11.21 -6.83 17.05
N TYR A 47 11.44 -7.54 15.94
CA TYR A 47 12.68 -8.28 15.73
C TYR A 47 13.90 -7.35 15.64
N ARG A 48 13.79 -6.24 14.91
CA ARG A 48 14.84 -5.21 14.89
C ARG A 48 15.11 -4.64 16.28
N GLN A 49 14.07 -4.38 17.06
CA GLN A 49 14.23 -3.90 18.44
C GLN A 49 15.00 -4.90 19.30
N THR A 50 14.76 -6.19 19.13
CA THR A 50 15.49 -7.26 19.82
C THR A 50 16.97 -7.26 19.45
N LEU A 51 17.30 -7.03 18.18
CA LEU A 51 18.67 -7.04 17.68
C LEU A 51 19.48 -5.78 18.02
N TYR A 52 18.87 -4.62 17.89
CA TYR A 52 19.57 -3.33 17.94
C TYR A 52 19.21 -2.47 19.16
N GLY A 53 18.20 -2.86 19.91
CA GLY A 53 17.67 -2.09 21.04
C GLY A 53 16.96 -0.79 20.61
N GLY A 54 16.45 -0.05 21.60
CA GLY A 54 15.83 1.26 21.37
C GLY A 54 14.38 1.23 20.88
N LYS A 55 13.72 2.38 20.95
CA LYS A 55 12.30 2.53 20.58
C LYS A 55 12.10 2.89 19.10
N MET A 56 13.16 3.27 18.39
CA MET A 56 13.09 3.84 17.04
C MET A 56 12.64 2.84 15.98
N HIS A 57 12.77 1.54 16.24
CA HIS A 57 12.49 0.51 15.26
C HIS A 57 11.04 0.02 15.21
N THR A 58 10.21 0.45 16.14
CA THR A 58 8.80 0.01 16.20
C THR A 58 7.82 0.95 15.50
N PHE A 59 8.24 2.17 15.17
CA PHE A 59 7.44 3.23 14.53
C PHE A 59 6.02 3.41 15.09
N GLY A 60 5.78 2.93 16.31
CA GLY A 60 4.49 3.03 16.97
C GLY A 60 3.37 2.21 16.33
N HIS A 61 3.69 1.13 15.58
CA HIS A 61 2.66 0.32 14.93
C HIS A 61 1.62 -0.22 15.90
N ARG A 62 2.04 -0.74 17.09
CA ARG A 62 1.08 -1.17 18.11
C ARG A 62 0.29 -0.02 18.72
N GLN A 63 0.84 1.18 18.80
CA GLN A 63 0.09 2.35 19.25
C GLN A 63 -1.00 2.75 18.26
N LYS A 64 -0.74 2.57 16.94
CA LYS A 64 -1.71 2.85 15.87
C LYS A 64 -2.78 1.76 15.75
N PHE A 65 -2.39 0.49 15.80
CA PHE A 65 -3.27 -0.65 15.49
C PHE A 65 -3.65 -1.50 16.71
N GLY A 66 -3.14 -1.16 17.90
CA GLY A 66 -3.38 -1.92 19.14
C GLY A 66 -2.66 -3.26 19.15
N ASN A 67 -3.12 -4.17 20.03
CA ASN A 67 -2.47 -5.46 20.27
C ASN A 67 -3.30 -6.66 19.81
N SER A 68 -4.45 -6.44 19.17
CA SER A 68 -5.33 -7.51 18.73
C SER A 68 -4.88 -8.09 17.38
N PRO A 69 -4.45 -9.37 17.30
CA PRO A 69 -4.09 -10.00 16.04
C PRO A 69 -5.23 -9.97 15.01
N LYS A 70 -6.47 -10.11 15.47
CA LYS A 70 -7.66 -10.04 14.61
C LYS A 70 -7.78 -8.67 13.95
N LYS A 71 -7.57 -7.57 14.69
CA LYS A 71 -7.58 -6.21 14.14
C LYS A 71 -6.40 -5.98 13.19
N HIS A 72 -5.23 -6.54 13.48
CA HIS A 72 -4.08 -6.43 12.57
C HIS A 72 -4.39 -7.05 11.21
N LEU A 73 -5.00 -8.23 11.18
CA LEU A 73 -5.44 -8.87 9.93
C LEU A 73 -6.56 -8.05 9.26
N ASP A 74 -7.54 -7.60 10.02
CA ASP A 74 -8.68 -6.84 9.51
C ASP A 74 -8.27 -5.50 8.87
N PHE A 75 -7.24 -4.85 9.38
CA PHE A 75 -6.72 -3.58 8.84
C PHE A 75 -5.61 -3.76 7.79
N SER A 76 -5.23 -4.99 7.47
CA SER A 76 -4.21 -5.29 6.46
C SER A 76 -4.82 -5.47 5.08
N ALA A 77 -4.42 -4.63 4.12
CA ALA A 77 -4.92 -4.73 2.74
C ALA A 77 -4.67 -6.13 2.14
N VAL A 78 -3.52 -6.74 2.41
CA VAL A 78 -3.16 -8.08 1.91
C VAL A 78 -4.13 -9.16 2.33
N THR A 79 -4.80 -9.03 3.49
CA THR A 79 -5.75 -10.01 4.01
C THR A 79 -7.03 -10.12 3.18
N HIS A 80 -7.40 -9.03 2.51
CA HIS A 80 -8.66 -8.91 1.78
C HIS A 80 -8.52 -9.16 0.28
N VAL A 81 -7.31 -9.34 -0.21
CA VAL A 81 -7.05 -9.63 -1.63
C VAL A 81 -7.59 -11.00 -1.98
N ALA A 82 -8.47 -11.07 -2.97
CA ALA A 82 -9.02 -12.31 -3.50
C ALA A 82 -9.36 -12.18 -4.98
N GLN A 83 -9.14 -13.26 -5.74
CA GLN A 83 -9.50 -13.32 -7.16
C GLN A 83 -11.03 -13.20 -7.32
N GLY A 84 -11.46 -12.49 -8.36
CA GLY A 84 -12.89 -12.38 -8.70
C GLY A 84 -13.70 -11.43 -7.82
N LYS A 85 -13.06 -10.72 -6.91
CA LYS A 85 -13.70 -9.78 -5.98
C LYS A 85 -14.00 -8.41 -6.59
N GLY A 86 -13.52 -8.12 -7.81
CA GLY A 86 -13.66 -6.80 -8.43
C GLY A 86 -12.62 -5.78 -7.94
N ILE A 87 -11.53 -6.25 -7.34
CA ILE A 87 -10.42 -5.39 -6.91
C ILE A 87 -9.84 -4.69 -8.14
N PRO A 88 -9.71 -3.34 -8.11
CA PRO A 88 -9.19 -2.58 -9.25
C PRO A 88 -7.70 -2.86 -9.49
N PRO A 89 -7.15 -2.50 -10.66
CA PRO A 89 -5.72 -2.52 -10.87
C PRO A 89 -4.97 -1.58 -9.92
N PHE A 90 -3.72 -1.92 -9.61
CA PHE A 90 -2.87 -1.18 -8.67
C PHE A 90 -1.61 -0.62 -9.34
N LEU A 91 -1.23 0.60 -8.93
CA LEU A 91 0.12 1.13 -9.09
C LEU A 91 0.71 1.42 -7.70
N LEU A 92 1.73 0.67 -7.30
CA LEU A 92 2.40 0.85 -6.01
C LEU A 92 3.60 1.80 -6.20
N LEU A 93 3.49 3.02 -5.67
CA LEU A 93 4.60 3.97 -5.66
C LEU A 93 5.30 3.89 -4.31
N TYR A 94 6.63 3.75 -4.31
CA TYR A 94 7.39 3.65 -3.05
C TYR A 94 8.80 4.20 -3.16
N PHE A 95 9.38 4.54 -2.02
CA PHE A 95 10.80 4.91 -1.88
C PHE A 95 11.63 3.69 -1.47
N PRO A 96 12.48 3.12 -2.36
CA PRO A 96 13.21 1.90 -2.06
C PRO A 96 14.33 2.08 -1.02
N GLY A 97 14.71 3.31 -0.70
CA GLY A 97 15.66 3.61 0.38
C GLY A 97 15.09 3.42 1.79
N ASN A 98 13.76 3.29 1.91
CA ASN A 98 13.11 2.86 3.14
C ASN A 98 12.80 1.34 3.05
N PRO A 99 13.49 0.49 3.84
CA PRO A 99 13.31 -0.96 3.74
C PRO A 99 11.90 -1.44 4.10
N ASP A 100 11.16 -0.69 4.93
CA ASP A 100 9.82 -1.07 5.35
C ASP A 100 8.80 -0.79 4.25
N THR A 101 8.80 0.41 3.65
CA THR A 101 7.89 0.72 2.54
C THR A 101 8.19 -0.15 1.32
N HIS A 102 9.46 -0.42 1.04
CA HIS A 102 9.87 -1.33 -0.02
C HIS A 102 9.35 -2.75 0.21
N ALA A 103 9.61 -3.34 1.38
CA ALA A 103 9.17 -4.70 1.70
C ALA A 103 7.63 -4.82 1.69
N GLN A 104 6.92 -3.80 2.17
CA GLN A 104 5.46 -3.80 2.18
C GLN A 104 4.86 -3.63 0.78
N ALA A 105 5.48 -2.82 -0.09
CA ALA A 105 5.06 -2.70 -1.48
C ALA A 105 5.23 -4.03 -2.23
N LEU A 106 6.39 -4.70 -2.09
CA LEU A 106 6.62 -6.01 -2.69
C LEU A 106 5.65 -7.07 -2.15
N ARG A 107 5.35 -7.03 -0.86
CA ARG A 107 4.39 -7.97 -0.25
C ARG A 107 2.98 -7.78 -0.80
N LEU A 108 2.51 -6.56 -0.95
CA LEU A 108 1.19 -6.29 -1.55
C LEU A 108 1.19 -6.67 -3.04
N GLU A 109 2.26 -6.37 -3.78
CA GLU A 109 2.41 -6.77 -5.18
C GLU A 109 2.32 -8.29 -5.36
N GLU A 110 3.03 -9.06 -4.53
CA GLU A 110 3.01 -10.53 -4.54
C GLU A 110 1.57 -11.06 -4.41
N VAL A 111 0.86 -10.61 -3.37
CA VAL A 111 -0.52 -11.09 -3.08
C VAL A 111 -1.50 -10.69 -4.20
N LEU A 112 -1.37 -9.48 -4.75
CA LEU A 112 -2.19 -9.03 -5.88
C LEU A 112 -1.93 -9.89 -7.13
N ARG A 113 -0.66 -10.22 -7.43
CA ARG A 113 -0.29 -11.09 -8.56
C ARG A 113 -0.83 -12.52 -8.39
N GLU A 114 -0.70 -13.09 -7.20
CA GLU A 114 -1.26 -14.41 -6.87
C GLU A 114 -2.77 -14.46 -7.10
N ALA A 115 -3.47 -13.38 -6.76
CA ALA A 115 -4.92 -13.23 -7.00
C ALA A 115 -5.26 -12.81 -8.44
N ARG A 116 -4.28 -12.73 -9.36
CA ARG A 116 -4.44 -12.31 -10.76
C ARG A 116 -5.01 -10.90 -10.93
N ILE A 117 -4.72 -10.01 -9.99
CA ILE A 117 -5.10 -8.61 -10.07
C ILE A 117 -3.97 -7.84 -10.75
N PRO A 118 -4.26 -7.03 -11.79
CA PRO A 118 -3.23 -6.24 -12.46
C PRO A 118 -2.53 -5.31 -11.46
N VAL A 119 -1.22 -5.41 -11.40
CA VAL A 119 -0.41 -4.57 -10.51
C VAL A 119 0.91 -4.20 -11.16
N ARG A 120 1.31 -2.95 -10.98
CA ARG A 120 2.64 -2.42 -11.29
C ARG A 120 3.20 -1.80 -10.03
N SER A 121 4.52 -1.88 -9.86
CA SER A 121 5.23 -1.19 -8.80
C SER A 121 6.33 -0.31 -9.40
N TYR A 122 6.52 0.87 -8.82
CA TYR A 122 7.56 1.81 -9.19
C TYR A 122 8.27 2.36 -7.96
N GLY A 123 9.56 2.08 -7.84
CA GLY A 123 10.44 2.59 -6.79
C GLY A 123 11.20 3.82 -7.26
N LYS A 124 10.86 5.01 -6.76
CA LYS A 124 11.58 6.25 -7.04
C LYS A 124 12.84 6.32 -6.17
N ARG A 125 14.02 6.10 -6.76
CA ARG A 125 15.30 5.96 -6.02
C ARG A 125 15.78 7.28 -5.41
N ASP A 126 16.02 8.30 -6.20
CA ASP A 126 16.57 9.59 -5.75
C ASP A 126 15.49 10.46 -5.09
N SER A 127 14.93 9.98 -3.98
CA SER A 127 13.75 10.56 -3.33
C SER A 127 13.78 10.29 -1.81
N ASN A 128 12.69 10.61 -1.16
CA ASN A 128 12.33 10.22 0.20
C ASN A 128 10.80 10.26 0.34
N HIS A 129 10.28 9.85 1.48
CA HIS A 129 8.83 9.82 1.73
C HIS A 129 8.13 11.15 1.41
N SER A 130 8.68 12.26 1.90
CA SER A 130 8.08 13.58 1.71
C SER A 130 8.18 14.05 0.26
N ALA A 131 9.35 13.87 -0.38
CA ALA A 131 9.56 14.26 -1.77
C ALA A 131 8.67 13.43 -2.72
N LEU A 132 8.58 12.11 -2.54
CA LEU A 132 7.70 11.27 -3.35
C LEU A 132 6.24 11.72 -3.29
N ASN A 133 5.75 12.13 -2.11
CA ASN A 133 4.38 12.64 -1.96
C ASN A 133 4.20 14.07 -2.51
N ASN A 134 5.19 14.95 -2.32
CA ASN A 134 5.08 16.37 -2.68
C ASN A 134 5.38 16.66 -4.15
N ASP A 135 6.14 15.78 -4.81
CA ASP A 135 6.51 15.94 -6.21
C ASP A 135 5.52 15.28 -7.17
N LEU A 136 4.68 14.40 -6.67
CA LEU A 136 3.66 13.73 -7.47
C LEU A 136 2.69 14.76 -8.08
N GLY A 137 2.62 14.77 -9.41
CA GLY A 137 1.88 15.77 -10.20
C GLY A 137 2.76 16.85 -10.81
N LYS A 138 4.03 16.96 -10.43
CA LYS A 138 4.95 17.94 -11.03
C LYS A 138 5.42 17.49 -12.43
N PRO A 139 5.65 18.44 -13.35
CA PRO A 139 6.31 18.16 -14.63
C PRO A 139 7.68 17.50 -14.41
N GLU A 140 8.07 16.60 -15.32
CA GLU A 140 9.37 15.90 -15.32
C GLU A 140 9.63 14.99 -14.09
N ASP A 141 8.64 14.80 -13.20
CA ASP A 141 8.77 13.85 -12.11
C ASP A 141 8.50 12.42 -12.61
N PRO A 142 9.47 11.49 -12.51
CA PRO A 142 9.29 10.13 -13.04
C PRO A 142 8.15 9.34 -12.41
N ALA A 143 7.83 9.59 -11.14
CA ALA A 143 6.69 8.93 -10.49
C ALA A 143 5.36 9.48 -11.04
N THR A 144 5.32 10.76 -11.39
CA THR A 144 4.19 11.40 -12.08
C THR A 144 3.97 10.80 -13.47
N GLU A 145 5.04 10.58 -14.23
CA GLU A 145 4.93 9.90 -15.54
C GLU A 145 4.36 8.49 -15.40
N GLU A 146 4.84 7.71 -14.44
CA GLU A 146 4.30 6.37 -14.18
C GLU A 146 2.85 6.39 -13.72
N LEU A 147 2.46 7.40 -12.93
CA LEU A 147 1.08 7.63 -12.54
C LEU A 147 0.18 7.85 -13.75
N PHE A 148 0.54 8.75 -14.67
CA PHE A 148 -0.27 9.02 -15.86
C PHE A 148 -0.31 7.84 -16.84
N LYS A 149 0.81 7.13 -17.05
CA LYS A 149 0.83 5.88 -17.81
C LYS A 149 -0.12 4.81 -17.25
N PHE A 150 -0.35 4.82 -15.95
CA PHE A 150 -1.29 3.94 -15.29
C PHE A 150 -2.74 4.44 -15.42
N LEU A 151 -2.98 5.73 -15.25
CA LEU A 151 -4.32 6.31 -15.22
C LEU A 151 -4.96 6.43 -16.61
N ASP A 152 -4.20 6.84 -17.64
CA ASP A 152 -4.75 7.16 -18.97
C ASP A 152 -5.61 6.03 -19.55
N PRO A 153 -5.19 4.76 -19.55
CA PRO A 153 -6.04 3.68 -20.05
C PRO A 153 -7.27 3.39 -19.17
N LEU A 154 -7.26 3.77 -17.90
CA LEU A 154 -8.36 3.55 -16.96
C LEU A 154 -9.46 4.60 -17.09
N VAL A 155 -9.12 5.80 -17.57
CA VAL A 155 -10.06 6.93 -17.71
C VAL A 155 -10.41 7.25 -19.16
N GLY A 156 -9.94 6.42 -20.12
CA GLY A 156 -10.31 6.54 -21.52
C GLY A 156 -9.64 7.71 -22.25
N LYS A 157 -8.42 8.06 -21.87
CA LYS A 157 -7.59 9.05 -22.59
C LYS A 157 -6.52 8.36 -23.42
#